data_6659f954506f237b5ddc4de0166e357c
#
_entry.id   6659f954506f237b5ddc4de0166e357c
#
_cell.length_a   1.000
_cell.length_b   1.000
_cell.length_c   1.000
_cell.angle_alpha   90.00
_cell.angle_beta   90.00
_cell.angle_gamma   90.00
#
_symmetry.space_group_name_H-M   'P 1'
#
loop_
_entity.id
_entity.type
_entity.pdbx_description
1 polymer ?
#
loop_
_entity_poly.entity_id
_entity_poly.type
_entity_poly.pdbx_seq_one_letter_code
_entity_poly.pdbx_strand_id
1 'polypeptide(L)'
;MLNEQQIEKYFEDGYVIPDFQLPEKTIEAIQNQHNALLIKHPEFRDYCPAVLQYDDGFVNFCRNEEILDMVEQLIGPDIALWNSSFFAKPAKNGKATPWHQDGEYWPSRPLATCTVWVAVDDANRENGCLRIIKGSHKDARLLKHETNPSKELTLNQELKKTEYDESKAVDLELKRGQISLHDVFLVHGSEPNTSDKSRRGMTMRFMPTTSLFDHKLAREQFNNMRVPDHSERKIYHMRGVDRCGQNRLIYA
;
A
#
# COMPACT_ATOMS: atom_id res chain seq x y z
N MET A 1 -3.00 12.51 -14.88
CA MET A 1 -4.37 11.90 -14.91
C MET A 1 -4.33 10.60 -15.70
N LEU A 2 -5.15 9.61 -15.32
CA LEU A 2 -5.37 8.38 -16.08
C LEU A 2 -6.23 8.68 -17.31
N ASN A 3 -5.96 7.98 -18.42
CA ASN A 3 -6.86 7.99 -19.57
C ASN A 3 -7.98 6.95 -19.37
N GLU A 4 -9.02 6.97 -20.24
CA GLU A 4 -10.18 6.07 -20.13
C GLU A 4 -9.78 4.59 -20.11
N GLN A 5 -8.86 4.17 -20.97
CA GLN A 5 -8.39 2.77 -21.02
C GLN A 5 -7.66 2.35 -19.72
N GLN A 6 -6.93 3.26 -19.10
CA GLN A 6 -6.26 3.00 -17.83
C GLN A 6 -7.27 2.88 -16.68
N ILE A 7 -8.34 3.69 -16.69
CA ILE A 7 -9.43 3.59 -15.71
C ILE A 7 -10.17 2.26 -15.89
N GLU A 8 -10.56 1.92 -17.13
CA GLU A 8 -11.21 0.63 -17.44
C GLU A 8 -10.34 -0.54 -16.98
N LYS A 9 -9.04 -0.48 -17.25
CA LYS A 9 -8.08 -1.52 -16.83
C LYS A 9 -7.99 -1.65 -15.31
N TYR A 10 -8.04 -0.56 -14.55
CA TYR A 10 -8.07 -0.62 -13.10
C TYR A 10 -9.29 -1.39 -12.59
N PHE A 11 -10.48 -1.10 -13.12
CA PHE A 11 -11.71 -1.79 -12.72
C PHE A 11 -11.78 -3.22 -13.25
N GLU A 12 -11.12 -3.55 -14.36
CA GLU A 12 -11.08 -4.91 -14.90
C GLU A 12 -10.01 -5.78 -14.23
N ASP A 13 -8.78 -5.28 -14.09
CA ASP A 13 -7.62 -6.03 -13.61
C ASP A 13 -7.39 -5.87 -12.09
N GLY A 14 -7.93 -4.81 -11.46
CA GLY A 14 -7.72 -4.44 -10.05
C GLY A 14 -6.48 -3.57 -9.82
N TYR A 15 -5.78 -3.18 -10.87
CA TYR A 15 -4.61 -2.31 -10.80
C TYR A 15 -4.37 -1.56 -12.10
N VAL A 16 -3.57 -0.50 -12.01
CA VAL A 16 -3.05 0.22 -13.18
C VAL A 16 -1.63 0.72 -12.92
N ILE A 17 -0.81 0.73 -13.96
CA ILE A 17 0.48 1.42 -14.00
C ILE A 17 0.28 2.60 -14.95
N PRO A 18 0.19 3.85 -14.46
CA PRO A 18 0.03 5.02 -15.30
C PRO A 18 1.32 5.35 -16.05
N ASP A 19 1.19 6.10 -17.14
CA ASP A 19 2.33 6.75 -17.80
C ASP A 19 2.73 7.99 -17.00
N PHE A 20 3.30 7.73 -15.82
CA PHE A 20 3.68 8.74 -14.83
C PHE A 20 4.93 8.29 -14.07
N GLN A 21 5.79 9.24 -13.80
CA GLN A 21 6.99 9.04 -13.01
C GLN A 21 7.23 10.25 -12.11
N LEU A 22 7.41 10.03 -10.83
CA LEU A 22 7.82 11.08 -9.88
C LEU A 22 9.20 11.64 -10.29
N PRO A 23 9.41 12.95 -10.16
CA PRO A 23 10.72 13.57 -10.42
C PRO A 23 11.82 12.94 -9.57
N GLU A 24 13.00 12.78 -10.14
CA GLU A 24 14.15 12.17 -9.42
C GLU A 24 14.44 12.86 -8.08
N LYS A 25 14.36 14.20 -8.04
CA LYS A 25 14.52 14.97 -6.80
C LYS A 25 13.54 14.57 -5.69
N THR A 26 12.29 14.23 -6.07
CA THR A 26 11.28 13.74 -5.10
C THR A 26 11.65 12.35 -4.60
N ILE A 27 12.09 11.47 -5.48
CA ILE A 27 12.52 10.11 -5.10
C ILE A 27 13.76 10.14 -4.21
N GLU A 28 14.73 10.99 -4.51
CA GLU A 28 15.90 11.22 -3.64
C GLU A 28 15.50 11.74 -2.26
N ALA A 29 14.52 12.66 -2.18
CA ALA A 29 14.01 13.15 -0.90
C ALA A 29 13.33 12.04 -0.09
N ILE A 30 12.47 11.22 -0.71
CA ILE A 30 11.86 10.03 -0.07
C ILE A 30 12.95 9.08 0.43
N GLN A 31 13.96 8.81 -0.38
CA GLN A 31 15.07 7.92 -0.07
C GLN A 31 15.88 8.40 1.13
N ASN A 32 16.21 9.70 1.14
CA ASN A 32 16.97 10.32 2.21
C ASN A 32 16.19 10.32 3.54
N GLN A 33 14.90 10.63 3.48
CA GLN A 33 14.03 10.61 4.67
C GLN A 33 13.85 9.17 5.20
N HIS A 34 13.71 8.17 4.32
CA HIS A 34 13.68 6.77 4.72
C HIS A 34 15.01 6.32 5.34
N ASN A 35 16.16 6.71 4.78
CA ASN A 35 17.46 6.42 5.38
C ASN A 35 17.58 7.04 6.79
N ALA A 36 17.12 8.28 6.97
CA ALA A 36 17.12 8.95 8.27
C ALA A 36 16.18 8.23 9.27
N LEU A 37 15.04 7.71 8.81
CA LEU A 37 14.16 6.88 9.63
C LEU A 37 14.87 5.60 10.10
N LEU A 38 15.57 4.90 9.22
CA LEU A 38 16.26 3.64 9.53
C LEU A 38 17.44 3.83 10.50
N ILE A 39 18.06 5.01 10.54
CA ILE A 39 19.09 5.34 11.57
C ILE A 39 18.46 5.35 12.96
N LYS A 40 17.24 5.87 13.10
CA LYS A 40 16.50 5.96 14.37
C LYS A 40 15.77 4.65 14.72
N HIS A 41 15.35 3.91 13.70
CA HIS A 41 14.48 2.75 13.79
C HIS A 41 15.00 1.61 12.88
N PRO A 42 16.14 0.98 13.21
CA PRO A 42 16.75 -0.07 12.40
C PRO A 42 15.87 -1.32 12.27
N GLU A 43 14.90 -1.51 13.18
CA GLU A 43 13.90 -2.57 13.13
C GLU A 43 12.99 -2.50 11.89
N PHE A 44 12.88 -1.33 11.26
CA PHE A 44 12.07 -1.14 10.04
C PHE A 44 12.81 -1.40 8.73
N ARG A 45 13.98 -2.01 8.80
CA ARG A 45 14.82 -2.32 7.64
C ARG A 45 14.06 -3.02 6.49
N ASP A 46 13.19 -3.98 6.81
CA ASP A 46 12.44 -4.77 5.83
C ASP A 46 11.01 -4.23 5.63
N TYR A 47 10.40 -3.73 6.71
CA TYR A 47 9.02 -3.27 6.70
C TYR A 47 8.74 -2.25 7.78
N CYS A 48 8.23 -1.09 7.38
CA CYS A 48 7.66 -0.10 8.29
C CYS A 48 6.15 0.01 8.04
N PRO A 49 5.30 -0.52 8.91
CA PRO A 49 3.84 -0.58 8.69
C PRO A 49 3.14 0.76 8.75
N ALA A 50 3.80 1.78 9.30
CA ALA A 50 3.17 3.03 9.71
C ALA A 50 4.13 4.20 9.72
N VAL A 51 4.74 4.51 8.59
CA VAL A 51 5.79 5.53 8.54
C VAL A 51 5.34 6.88 9.11
N LEU A 52 4.07 7.25 8.93
CA LEU A 52 3.49 8.51 9.40
C LEU A 52 3.40 8.63 10.94
N GLN A 53 3.53 7.53 11.68
CA GLN A 53 3.59 7.57 13.14
C GLN A 53 4.99 7.91 13.65
N TYR A 54 6.02 7.64 12.87
CA TYR A 54 7.42 7.85 13.22
C TYR A 54 7.99 9.12 12.59
N ASP A 55 7.48 9.49 11.44
CA ASP A 55 7.85 10.70 10.72
C ASP A 55 6.67 11.16 9.85
N ASP A 56 5.90 12.13 10.32
CA ASP A 56 4.75 12.68 9.62
C ASP A 56 5.14 13.57 8.42
N GLY A 57 6.41 13.93 8.28
CA GLY A 57 6.93 14.60 7.08
C GLY A 57 6.68 13.81 5.78
N PHE A 58 6.52 12.48 5.85
CA PHE A 58 6.15 11.67 4.69
C PHE A 58 4.77 12.01 4.10
N VAL A 59 3.89 12.67 4.85
CA VAL A 59 2.60 13.18 4.34
C VAL A 59 2.80 14.11 3.14
N ASN A 60 3.88 14.90 3.12
CA ASN A 60 4.15 15.83 2.04
C ASN A 60 4.32 15.13 0.68
N PHE A 61 4.86 13.92 0.64
CA PHE A 61 4.95 13.14 -0.60
C PHE A 61 3.60 12.59 -1.04
N CYS A 62 2.68 12.35 -0.09
CA CYS A 62 1.32 11.87 -0.37
C CYS A 62 0.39 12.97 -0.88
N ARG A 63 0.84 14.24 -0.84
CA ARG A 63 0.10 15.43 -1.34
C ARG A 63 0.45 15.79 -2.78
N ASN A 64 1.12 14.91 -3.51
CA ASN A 64 1.39 15.15 -4.93
C ASN A 64 0.07 15.24 -5.71
N GLU A 65 -0.19 16.40 -6.33
CA GLU A 65 -1.46 16.68 -7.00
C GLU A 65 -1.74 15.72 -8.17
N GLU A 66 -0.73 15.33 -8.95
CA GLU A 66 -0.92 14.40 -10.06
C GLU A 66 -1.31 13.00 -9.58
N ILE A 67 -0.79 12.56 -8.42
CA ILE A 67 -1.20 11.31 -7.77
C ILE A 67 -2.64 11.45 -7.25
N LEU A 68 -2.97 12.56 -6.58
CA LEU A 68 -4.33 12.80 -6.08
C LEU A 68 -5.35 12.86 -7.22
N ASP A 69 -5.01 13.45 -8.38
CA ASP A 69 -5.87 13.45 -9.58
C ASP A 69 -6.17 12.02 -10.07
N MET A 70 -5.17 11.14 -10.09
CA MET A 70 -5.37 9.74 -10.47
C MET A 70 -6.20 8.98 -9.43
N VAL A 71 -5.98 9.22 -8.15
CA VAL A 71 -6.76 8.61 -7.06
C VAL A 71 -8.21 9.08 -7.11
N GLU A 72 -8.45 10.37 -7.36
CA GLU A 72 -9.80 10.94 -7.52
C GLU A 72 -10.59 10.25 -8.64
N GLN A 73 -9.95 9.95 -9.77
CA GLN A 73 -10.59 9.24 -10.87
C GLN A 73 -11.05 7.81 -10.51
N LEU A 74 -10.45 7.20 -9.47
CA LEU A 74 -10.71 5.81 -9.06
C LEU A 74 -11.65 5.71 -7.85
N ILE A 75 -11.54 6.61 -6.88
CA ILE A 75 -12.32 6.53 -5.63
C ILE A 75 -13.16 7.78 -5.33
N GLY A 76 -13.21 8.73 -6.27
CA GLY A 76 -14.00 9.98 -6.14
C GLY A 76 -13.24 11.13 -5.49
N PRO A 77 -13.86 12.34 -5.46
CA PRO A 77 -13.17 13.60 -5.17
C PRO A 77 -12.89 13.87 -3.69
N ASP A 78 -13.49 13.12 -2.80
CA ASP A 78 -13.41 13.34 -1.36
C ASP A 78 -12.46 12.31 -0.73
N ILE A 79 -11.19 12.70 -0.51
CA ILE A 79 -10.08 11.79 -0.25
C ILE A 79 -9.44 12.05 1.09
N ALA A 80 -9.19 10.98 1.85
CA ALA A 80 -8.34 10.98 3.03
C ALA A 80 -7.18 9.97 2.87
N LEU A 81 -6.04 10.29 3.46
CA LEU A 81 -4.90 9.38 3.63
C LEU A 81 -4.96 8.79 5.04
N TRP A 82 -5.04 7.47 5.16
CA TRP A 82 -5.09 6.82 6.46
C TRP A 82 -3.80 6.10 6.84
N ASN A 83 -2.93 5.80 5.86
CA ASN A 83 -1.63 5.18 6.13
C ASN A 83 -0.63 5.40 4.99
N SER A 84 0.63 5.29 5.35
CA SER A 84 1.76 5.10 4.44
C SER A 84 2.73 4.10 5.08
N SER A 85 3.36 3.26 4.26
CA SER A 85 4.26 2.20 4.71
C SER A 85 5.47 2.12 3.80
N PHE A 86 6.55 1.53 4.30
CA PHE A 86 7.65 1.05 3.46
C PHE A 86 7.71 -0.46 3.46
N PHE A 87 7.74 -1.04 2.27
CA PHE A 87 8.14 -2.41 2.02
C PHE A 87 9.53 -2.38 1.38
N ALA A 88 10.54 -2.56 2.19
CA ALA A 88 11.92 -2.54 1.75
C ALA A 88 12.48 -3.97 1.71
N LYS A 89 13.20 -4.27 0.65
CA LYS A 89 13.87 -5.55 0.47
C LYS A 89 15.36 -5.29 0.28
N PRO A 90 16.17 -5.36 1.35
CA PRO A 90 17.61 -5.27 1.23
C PRO A 90 18.17 -6.28 0.23
N ALA A 91 19.32 -5.95 -0.38
CA ALA A 91 20.01 -6.86 -1.26
C ALA A 91 20.29 -8.21 -0.60
N LYS A 92 20.16 -9.31 -1.33
CA LYS A 92 20.47 -10.72 -0.96
C LYS A 92 19.56 -11.36 0.08
N ASN A 93 18.95 -10.60 0.98
CA ASN A 93 18.21 -11.15 2.12
C ASN A 93 16.92 -10.37 2.43
N GLY A 94 16.34 -9.68 1.46
CA GLY A 94 15.04 -9.03 1.61
C GLY A 94 13.92 -10.08 1.72
N LYS A 95 13.04 -9.92 2.72
CA LYS A 95 11.99 -10.88 3.03
C LYS A 95 10.90 -10.95 1.97
N ALA A 96 10.23 -12.09 1.84
CA ALA A 96 9.01 -12.20 1.07
C ALA A 96 7.86 -11.43 1.73
N THR A 97 6.93 -10.93 0.89
CA THR A 97 5.60 -10.52 1.35
C THR A 97 4.62 -11.60 0.92
N PRO A 98 3.95 -12.29 1.84
CA PRO A 98 3.08 -13.40 1.50
C PRO A 98 1.91 -12.91 0.65
N TRP A 99 1.27 -13.81 -0.09
CA TRP A 99 0.04 -13.50 -0.81
C TRP A 99 -1.06 -13.10 0.16
N HIS A 100 -1.66 -11.93 -0.06
CA HIS A 100 -2.68 -11.36 0.82
C HIS A 100 -3.61 -10.41 0.06
N GLN A 101 -4.68 -10.00 0.73
CA GLN A 101 -5.50 -8.84 0.39
C GLN A 101 -5.30 -7.80 1.49
N ASP A 102 -5.10 -6.56 1.11
CA ASP A 102 -4.86 -5.45 2.03
C ASP A 102 -6.01 -5.26 3.04
N GLY A 103 -7.25 -5.49 2.58
CA GLY A 103 -8.46 -5.20 3.35
C GLY A 103 -8.73 -6.06 4.58
N GLU A 104 -8.04 -7.19 4.75
CA GLU A 104 -8.32 -8.16 5.83
C GLU A 104 -8.32 -7.53 7.23
N TYR A 105 -7.43 -6.60 7.48
CA TYR A 105 -7.26 -5.98 8.81
C TYR A 105 -7.39 -4.46 8.79
N TRP A 106 -7.97 -3.89 7.74
CA TRP A 106 -8.16 -2.45 7.70
C TRP A 106 -9.51 -2.03 8.25
N PRO A 107 -9.53 -1.06 9.16
CA PRO A 107 -10.74 -0.68 9.87
C PRO A 107 -11.59 0.35 9.11
N SER A 108 -11.48 0.44 7.80
CA SER A 108 -12.29 1.32 6.97
C SER A 108 -13.63 0.65 6.61
N ARG A 109 -14.76 1.36 6.77
CA ARG A 109 -16.10 0.83 6.46
C ARG A 109 -16.99 1.88 5.77
N PRO A 110 -17.62 1.60 4.60
CA PRO A 110 -17.35 0.41 3.80
C PRO A 110 -15.88 0.27 3.41
N LEU A 111 -15.43 -0.96 3.15
CA LEU A 111 -14.04 -1.19 2.76
C LEU A 111 -13.84 -0.72 1.31
N ALA A 112 -13.22 0.43 1.16
CA ALA A 112 -12.85 1.02 -0.13
C ALA A 112 -11.53 1.76 0.04
N THR A 113 -10.54 1.43 -0.75
CA THR A 113 -9.22 2.06 -0.65
C THR A 113 -8.48 1.89 -1.97
N CYS A 114 -7.79 2.95 -2.38
CA CYS A 114 -6.81 2.91 -3.45
C CYS A 114 -5.41 2.98 -2.82
N THR A 115 -4.60 1.96 -3.04
CA THR A 115 -3.19 1.96 -2.66
C THR A 115 -2.33 2.39 -3.84
N VAL A 116 -1.57 3.46 -3.65
CA VAL A 116 -0.49 3.85 -4.56
C VAL A 116 0.81 3.24 -4.06
N TRP A 117 1.48 2.47 -4.91
CA TRP A 117 2.80 1.91 -4.64
C TRP A 117 3.86 2.62 -5.48
N VAL A 118 4.81 3.27 -4.84
CA VAL A 118 5.89 4.05 -5.47
C VAL A 118 7.17 3.23 -5.49
N ALA A 119 7.75 3.01 -6.66
CA ALA A 119 9.07 2.41 -6.83
C ALA A 119 10.16 3.42 -6.44
N VAL A 120 10.65 3.36 -5.21
CA VAL A 120 11.76 4.20 -4.75
C VAL A 120 13.10 3.72 -5.31
N ASP A 121 13.22 2.44 -5.59
CA ASP A 121 14.28 1.81 -6.39
C ASP A 121 13.62 1.09 -7.57
N ASP A 122 14.38 0.72 -8.60
CA ASP A 122 13.89 -0.20 -9.64
C ASP A 122 13.36 -1.48 -8.98
N ALA A 123 12.19 -1.91 -9.41
CA ALA A 123 11.55 -3.13 -8.95
C ALA A 123 11.39 -4.09 -10.13
N ASN A 124 11.99 -5.27 -10.03
CA ASN A 124 11.90 -6.34 -11.01
C ASN A 124 11.76 -7.70 -10.31
N ARG A 125 11.60 -8.77 -11.07
CA ARG A 125 11.41 -10.10 -10.52
C ARG A 125 12.57 -10.54 -9.61
N GLU A 126 13.81 -10.23 -9.97
CA GLU A 126 15.00 -10.68 -9.23
C GLU A 126 15.12 -10.05 -7.85
N ASN A 127 14.67 -8.78 -7.71
CA ASN A 127 14.70 -8.05 -6.43
C ASN A 127 13.35 -8.03 -5.69
N GLY A 128 12.39 -8.85 -6.15
CA GLY A 128 11.10 -9.05 -5.49
C GLY A 128 10.11 -7.92 -5.75
N CYS A 129 9.81 -7.63 -7.02
CA CYS A 129 8.74 -6.71 -7.41
C CYS A 129 7.37 -7.18 -6.88
N LEU A 130 6.40 -6.30 -6.92
CA LEU A 130 5.01 -6.65 -6.61
C LEU A 130 4.50 -7.68 -7.63
N ARG A 131 3.81 -8.71 -7.14
CA ARG A 131 3.11 -9.71 -7.94
C ARG A 131 1.63 -9.66 -7.63
N ILE A 132 0.80 -9.77 -8.63
CA ILE A 132 -0.67 -9.65 -8.47
C ILE A 132 -1.39 -10.79 -9.20
N ILE A 133 -2.63 -11.05 -8.81
CA ILE A 133 -3.56 -11.90 -9.56
C ILE A 133 -4.67 -11.01 -10.12
N LYS A 134 -4.63 -10.81 -11.45
CA LYS A 134 -5.58 -9.95 -12.16
C LYS A 134 -7.03 -10.35 -11.92
N GLY A 135 -7.89 -9.36 -11.70
CA GLY A 135 -9.33 -9.55 -11.54
C GLY A 135 -9.74 -10.21 -10.23
N SER A 136 -8.80 -10.51 -9.32
CA SER A 136 -9.10 -11.14 -8.03
C SER A 136 -9.90 -10.25 -7.07
N HIS A 137 -10.02 -8.96 -7.37
CA HIS A 137 -10.80 -7.97 -6.62
C HIS A 137 -12.30 -7.93 -7.00
N LYS A 138 -12.69 -8.51 -8.15
CA LYS A 138 -14.03 -8.33 -8.77
C LYS A 138 -15.20 -8.69 -7.85
N ASP A 139 -15.04 -9.69 -7.01
CA ASP A 139 -16.11 -10.11 -6.09
C ASP A 139 -16.24 -9.17 -4.87
N ALA A 140 -15.37 -8.17 -4.72
CA ALA A 140 -15.31 -7.24 -3.59
C ALA A 140 -15.46 -7.93 -2.23
N ARG A 141 -14.83 -9.09 -2.08
CA ARG A 141 -14.88 -9.91 -0.86
C ARG A 141 -13.49 -10.23 -0.35
N LEU A 142 -13.37 -10.35 0.95
CA LEU A 142 -12.17 -10.86 1.60
C LEU A 142 -12.14 -12.40 1.51
N LEU A 143 -11.03 -12.91 1.02
CA LEU A 143 -10.71 -14.32 0.97
C LEU A 143 -10.19 -14.80 2.33
N LYS A 144 -10.10 -16.10 2.54
CA LYS A 144 -9.67 -16.65 3.83
C LYS A 144 -8.17 -16.51 4.02
N HIS A 145 -7.79 -15.77 5.05
CA HIS A 145 -6.41 -15.66 5.50
C HIS A 145 -6.14 -16.62 6.66
N GLU A 146 -4.87 -16.90 6.90
CA GLU A 146 -4.38 -17.65 8.05
C GLU A 146 -3.12 -16.98 8.60
N THR A 147 -2.85 -17.21 9.88
CA THR A 147 -1.65 -16.67 10.53
C THR A 147 -0.44 -17.52 10.19
N ASN A 148 0.59 -16.89 9.62
CA ASN A 148 1.90 -17.50 9.42
C ASN A 148 2.94 -16.77 10.29
N PRO A 149 3.48 -17.43 11.34
CA PRO A 149 4.43 -16.81 12.26
C PRO A 149 5.87 -16.75 11.75
N SER A 150 6.12 -17.09 10.49
CA SER A 150 7.46 -17.11 9.92
C SER A 150 8.12 -15.73 9.99
N LYS A 151 9.37 -15.70 10.49
CA LYS A 151 10.18 -14.48 10.53
C LYS A 151 10.77 -14.10 9.17
N GLU A 152 10.66 -14.96 8.17
CA GLU A 152 11.11 -14.75 6.79
C GLU A 152 10.08 -13.95 5.96
N LEU A 153 8.92 -13.65 6.55
CA LEU A 153 7.86 -12.88 5.95
C LEU A 153 7.78 -11.46 6.54
N THR A 154 7.34 -10.50 5.72
CA THR A 154 7.08 -9.13 6.18
C THR A 154 5.74 -9.00 6.90
N LEU A 155 4.78 -9.87 6.58
CA LEU A 155 3.45 -9.93 7.19
C LEU A 155 3.27 -11.29 7.85
N ASN A 156 2.49 -11.35 8.93
CA ASN A 156 2.15 -12.59 9.64
C ASN A 156 0.79 -13.16 9.25
N GLN A 157 0.17 -12.63 8.23
CA GLN A 157 -1.09 -13.10 7.66
C GLN A 157 -0.88 -13.40 6.18
N GLU A 158 -1.37 -14.55 5.73
CA GLU A 158 -1.31 -14.96 4.34
C GLU A 158 -2.63 -15.58 3.88
N LEU A 159 -2.93 -15.50 2.60
CA LEU A 159 -4.05 -16.20 2.00
C LEU A 159 -3.83 -17.71 2.06
N LYS A 160 -4.88 -18.45 2.39
CA LYS A 160 -4.85 -19.91 2.23
C LYS A 160 -4.57 -20.26 0.78
N LYS A 161 -3.70 -21.25 0.55
CA LYS A 161 -3.32 -21.70 -0.80
C LYS A 161 -4.48 -22.14 -1.67
N THR A 162 -5.63 -22.46 -1.07
CA THR A 162 -6.88 -22.84 -1.79
C THR A 162 -7.65 -21.63 -2.32
N GLU A 163 -7.32 -20.42 -1.92
CA GLU A 163 -8.07 -19.21 -2.26
C GLU A 163 -7.56 -18.52 -3.55
N TYR A 164 -6.41 -18.91 -4.06
CA TYR A 164 -5.80 -18.29 -5.24
C TYR A 164 -4.98 -19.28 -6.06
N ASP A 165 -4.76 -18.97 -7.33
CA ASP A 165 -3.94 -19.72 -8.27
C ASP A 165 -2.68 -18.90 -8.62
N GLU A 166 -1.56 -19.23 -8.00
CA GLU A 166 -0.30 -18.52 -8.21
C GLU A 166 0.23 -18.61 -9.64
N SER A 167 -0.18 -19.61 -10.42
CA SER A 167 0.22 -19.72 -11.84
C SER A 167 -0.29 -18.57 -12.70
N LYS A 168 -1.32 -17.85 -12.23
CA LYS A 168 -1.90 -16.65 -12.87
C LYS A 168 -1.23 -15.33 -12.43
N ALA A 169 -0.20 -15.42 -11.61
CA ALA A 169 0.48 -14.24 -11.11
C ALA A 169 1.19 -13.46 -12.23
N VAL A 170 1.08 -12.14 -12.16
CA VAL A 170 1.76 -11.20 -13.05
C VAL A 170 2.74 -10.37 -12.23
N ASP A 171 3.97 -10.27 -12.71
CA ASP A 171 5.00 -9.45 -12.10
C ASP A 171 4.82 -7.97 -12.51
N LEU A 172 4.74 -7.06 -11.54
CA LEU A 172 4.70 -5.63 -11.79
C LEU A 172 6.11 -5.05 -11.71
N GLU A 173 6.81 -5.08 -12.84
CA GLU A 173 8.12 -4.46 -12.92
C GLU A 173 7.98 -2.94 -13.13
N LEU A 174 8.60 -2.16 -12.25
CA LEU A 174 8.56 -0.71 -12.27
C LEU A 174 9.97 -0.14 -12.22
N LYS A 175 10.20 0.89 -13.01
CA LYS A 175 11.41 1.70 -12.89
C LYS A 175 11.28 2.66 -11.72
N ARG A 176 12.42 3.04 -11.16
CA ARG A 176 12.54 4.06 -10.12
C ARG A 176 11.68 5.29 -10.45
N GLY A 177 10.84 5.70 -9.54
CA GLY A 177 9.90 6.81 -9.68
C GLY A 177 8.55 6.44 -10.31
N GLN A 178 8.44 5.31 -11.01
CA GLN A 178 7.12 4.84 -11.48
C GLN A 178 6.24 4.42 -10.32
N ILE A 179 4.93 4.42 -10.57
CA ILE A 179 3.93 4.04 -9.56
C ILE A 179 2.97 2.98 -10.13
N SER A 180 2.34 2.24 -9.23
CA SER A 180 1.13 1.49 -9.53
C SER A 180 0.02 1.85 -8.55
N LEU A 181 -1.23 1.81 -9.01
CA LEU A 181 -2.41 1.97 -8.17
C LEU A 181 -3.15 0.64 -8.14
N HIS A 182 -3.59 0.18 -6.97
CA HIS A 182 -4.33 -1.08 -6.87
C HIS A 182 -5.47 -1.01 -5.84
N ASP A 183 -6.46 -1.87 -6.09
CA ASP A 183 -7.66 -2.02 -5.27
C ASP A 183 -7.37 -2.80 -3.98
N VAL A 184 -8.11 -2.50 -2.92
CA VAL A 184 -7.99 -3.13 -1.59
C VAL A 184 -8.23 -4.63 -1.58
N PHE A 185 -9.05 -5.14 -2.51
CA PHE A 185 -9.35 -6.57 -2.63
C PHE A 185 -8.42 -7.33 -3.58
N LEU A 186 -7.48 -6.64 -4.24
CA LEU A 186 -6.54 -7.30 -5.16
C LEU A 186 -5.61 -8.24 -4.40
N VAL A 187 -5.57 -9.50 -4.82
CA VAL A 187 -4.63 -10.50 -4.31
C VAL A 187 -3.23 -10.19 -4.82
N HIS A 188 -2.29 -9.97 -3.89
CA HIS A 188 -0.92 -9.61 -4.24
C HIS A 188 0.09 -10.12 -3.21
N GLY A 189 1.34 -10.10 -3.61
CA GLY A 189 2.47 -10.53 -2.79
C GLY A 189 3.79 -10.16 -3.44
N SER A 190 4.91 -10.64 -2.93
CA SER A 190 6.22 -10.47 -3.57
C SER A 190 7.23 -11.49 -3.07
N GLU A 191 8.06 -11.99 -3.98
CA GLU A 191 9.14 -12.92 -3.67
C GLU A 191 10.24 -12.26 -2.81
N PRO A 192 11.11 -13.05 -2.17
CA PRO A 192 12.31 -12.51 -1.52
C PRO A 192 13.20 -11.76 -2.51
N ASN A 193 14.03 -10.87 -2.00
CA ASN A 193 15.08 -10.26 -2.80
C ASN A 193 16.36 -11.09 -2.70
N THR A 194 16.71 -11.76 -3.78
CA THR A 194 17.96 -12.56 -3.89
C THR A 194 19.05 -11.85 -4.71
N SER A 195 18.73 -10.68 -5.28
CA SER A 195 19.66 -9.89 -6.10
C SER A 195 20.65 -9.07 -5.27
N ASP A 196 21.65 -8.52 -5.91
CA ASP A 196 22.64 -7.60 -5.30
C ASP A 196 22.13 -6.15 -5.13
N LYS A 197 20.88 -5.86 -5.52
CA LYS A 197 20.29 -4.52 -5.46
C LYS A 197 19.13 -4.50 -4.47
N SER A 198 19.07 -3.46 -3.63
CA SER A 198 17.91 -3.25 -2.78
C SER A 198 16.66 -2.86 -3.58
N ARG A 199 15.48 -3.10 -3.01
CA ARG A 199 14.21 -2.67 -3.58
C ARG A 199 13.34 -2.05 -2.49
N ARG A 200 13.15 -0.75 -2.55
CA ARG A 200 12.24 -0.01 -1.65
C ARG A 200 10.99 0.37 -2.40
N GLY A 201 9.86 0.09 -1.78
CA GLY A 201 8.56 0.57 -2.20
C GLY A 201 7.89 1.35 -1.07
N MET A 202 7.41 2.56 -1.37
CA MET A 202 6.58 3.34 -0.48
C MET A 202 5.11 3.17 -0.88
N THR A 203 4.24 2.87 0.07
CA THR A 203 2.80 2.85 -0.18
C THR A 203 2.14 4.12 0.35
N MET A 204 1.12 4.59 -0.36
CA MET A 204 0.21 5.64 0.09
C MET A 204 -1.20 5.06 0.04
N ARG A 205 -1.90 4.99 1.18
CA ARG A 205 -3.22 4.35 1.27
C ARG A 205 -4.31 5.39 1.43
N PHE A 206 -4.99 5.63 0.32
CA PHE A 206 -6.08 6.61 0.25
C PHE A 206 -7.42 5.89 0.40
N MET A 207 -8.35 6.54 1.09
CA MET A 207 -9.74 6.09 1.20
C MET A 207 -10.69 7.22 0.79
N PRO A 208 -11.86 6.91 0.20
CA PRO A 208 -12.91 7.90 0.02
C PRO A 208 -13.47 8.27 1.40
N THR A 209 -13.79 9.53 1.62
CA THR A 209 -14.35 9.97 2.91
C THR A 209 -15.82 9.58 3.11
N THR A 210 -16.43 8.89 2.13
CA THR A 210 -17.68 8.14 2.33
C THR A 210 -17.49 6.93 3.26
N SER A 211 -16.25 6.47 3.41
CA SER A 211 -15.87 5.45 4.40
C SER A 211 -15.51 6.09 5.72
N LEU A 212 -15.91 5.45 6.81
CA LEU A 212 -15.45 5.76 8.16
C LEU A 212 -14.20 4.97 8.48
N PHE A 213 -13.13 5.63 8.95
CA PHE A 213 -12.03 4.96 9.61
C PHE A 213 -12.41 4.67 11.08
N ASP A 214 -12.75 3.42 11.37
CA ASP A 214 -13.27 3.01 12.68
C ASP A 214 -12.13 2.67 13.65
N HIS A 215 -11.73 3.64 14.46
CA HIS A 215 -10.70 3.50 15.49
C HIS A 215 -11.04 2.43 16.54
N LYS A 216 -12.32 2.21 16.83
CA LYS A 216 -12.75 1.19 17.78
C LYS A 216 -12.56 -0.21 17.19
N LEU A 217 -13.02 -0.41 15.96
CA LEU A 217 -12.76 -1.66 15.23
C LEU A 217 -11.26 -1.94 15.10
N ALA A 218 -10.44 -0.91 14.83
CA ALA A 218 -8.99 -1.04 14.78
C ALA A 218 -8.42 -1.59 16.10
N ARG A 219 -8.88 -1.09 17.24
CA ARG A 219 -8.46 -1.58 18.56
C ARG A 219 -8.91 -3.01 18.81
N GLU A 220 -10.10 -3.38 18.39
CA GLU A 220 -10.63 -4.76 18.48
C GLU A 220 -9.79 -5.71 17.61
N GLN A 221 -9.46 -5.33 16.37
CA GLN A 221 -8.60 -6.11 15.48
C GLN A 221 -7.20 -6.31 16.07
N PHE A 222 -6.57 -5.27 16.58
CA PHE A 222 -5.27 -5.37 17.26
C PHE A 222 -5.30 -6.38 18.40
N ASN A 223 -6.31 -6.32 19.26
CA ASN A 223 -6.43 -7.21 20.41
C ASN A 223 -6.66 -8.68 20.01
N ASN A 224 -7.35 -8.94 18.91
CA ASN A 224 -7.83 -10.27 18.54
C ASN A 224 -7.02 -10.95 17.41
N MET A 225 -6.36 -10.18 16.53
CA MET A 225 -5.80 -10.70 15.27
C MET A 225 -4.26 -10.63 15.19
N ARG A 226 -3.57 -10.07 16.20
CA ARG A 226 -2.11 -9.84 16.20
C ARG A 226 -1.63 -9.03 14.99
N VAL A 227 -2.43 -8.09 14.54
CA VAL A 227 -2.10 -7.13 13.47
C VAL A 227 -1.51 -5.84 14.06
N PRO A 228 -0.87 -4.96 13.26
CA PRO A 228 -0.43 -3.66 13.75
C PRO A 228 -1.57 -2.85 14.37
N ASP A 229 -1.28 -2.10 15.42
CA ASP A 229 -2.27 -1.22 16.04
C ASP A 229 -2.57 -0.03 15.14
N HIS A 230 -3.78 0.00 14.61
CA HIS A 230 -4.27 1.11 13.79
C HIS A 230 -5.17 2.07 14.57
N SER A 231 -5.46 1.82 15.85
CA SER A 231 -6.46 2.58 16.61
C SER A 231 -6.08 4.04 16.89
N GLU A 232 -4.79 4.36 16.85
CA GLU A 232 -4.29 5.72 17.08
C GLU A 232 -3.77 6.38 15.79
N ARG A 233 -4.21 5.88 14.61
CA ARG A 233 -3.80 6.47 13.34
C ARG A 233 -4.33 7.89 13.19
N LYS A 234 -3.45 8.78 12.74
CA LYS A 234 -3.83 10.08 12.22
C LYS A 234 -4.40 9.91 10.82
N ILE A 235 -5.57 10.46 10.54
CA ILE A 235 -6.20 10.44 9.23
C ILE A 235 -6.09 11.83 8.63
N TYR A 236 -5.38 11.95 7.52
CA TYR A 236 -5.09 13.25 6.90
C TYR A 236 -6.10 13.56 5.80
N HIS A 237 -6.71 14.73 5.89
CA HIS A 237 -7.51 15.25 4.78
C HIS A 237 -6.61 15.55 3.58
N MET A 238 -6.96 15.03 2.40
CA MET A 238 -6.20 15.24 1.17
C MET A 238 -6.96 16.13 0.20
N ARG A 239 -8.25 15.85 -0.04
CA ARG A 239 -9.07 16.59 -1.02
C ARG A 239 -10.56 16.48 -0.64
N GLY A 240 -11.37 17.48 -1.07
CA GLY A 240 -12.83 17.46 -0.91
C GLY A 240 -13.31 17.72 0.51
N VAL A 241 -14.33 16.97 0.97
CA VAL A 241 -14.97 17.11 2.27
C VAL A 241 -15.15 15.76 2.95
N ASP A 242 -15.36 15.73 4.27
CA ASP A 242 -15.72 14.48 4.97
C ASP A 242 -17.19 14.12 4.72
N ARG A 243 -17.45 13.18 3.81
CA ARG A 243 -18.81 12.76 3.43
C ARG A 243 -19.53 11.96 4.50
N CYS A 244 -18.84 11.10 5.25
CA CYS A 244 -19.48 10.38 6.35
C CYS A 244 -19.67 11.26 7.59
N GLY A 245 -18.95 12.39 7.68
CA GLY A 245 -19.06 13.37 8.77
C GLY A 245 -18.59 12.86 10.13
N GLN A 246 -17.87 11.75 10.19
CA GLN A 246 -17.44 11.10 11.43
C GLN A 246 -15.94 10.81 11.48
N ASN A 247 -15.20 11.02 10.40
CA ASN A 247 -13.76 10.87 10.39
C ASN A 247 -13.07 11.99 11.21
N ARG A 248 -12.06 11.62 11.98
CA ARG A 248 -11.23 12.57 12.72
C ARG A 248 -10.09 13.05 11.80
N LEU A 249 -10.44 13.90 10.81
CA LEU A 249 -9.49 14.37 9.81
C LEU A 249 -8.57 15.45 10.36
N ILE A 250 -7.29 15.36 10.02
CA ILE A 250 -6.29 16.39 10.21
C ILE A 250 -6.22 17.20 8.91
N TYR A 251 -6.57 18.47 9.00
CA TYR A 251 -6.43 19.46 7.94
C TYR A 251 -5.09 20.16 8.15
N ALA A 252 -4.21 20.13 7.13
CA ALA A 252 -2.90 20.77 7.16
C ALA A 252 -2.74 21.75 6.00
#